data_37cda4f710458a41347423e0a27ea858
#
_entry.id   37cda4f710458a41347423e0a27ea858
#
_cell.length_a   1.000
_cell.length_b   1.000
_cell.length_c   1.000
_cell.angle_alpha   90.00
_cell.angle_beta   90.00
_cell.angle_gamma   90.00
#
_symmetry.space_group_name_H-M   'P 1'
#
loop_
_entity.id
_entity.type
_entity.pdbx_description
1 polymer ?
#
loop_
_entity_poly.entity_id
_entity_poly.type
_entity_poly.pdbx_seq_one_letter_code
_entity_poly.pdbx_strand_id
1 'polypeptide(L)'
;MKQILKILVFIVPICIFAFFYTYLSKDNSYPGADYRVFEIPSFDLTELYQKTELSNEDLSGNFLINVWASWCITCRVEHGFLEKLSNSGIRIIGLNYKDDRSDAIEWLKKYRDPYELVIHDFNGSLALDMGVTGAPETFLISNGKVIAHYRGEVNQIIWEDVFIKTIKDSEIIL
;
A
#
# COMPACT_ATOMS: atom_id res chain seq x y z
N MET A 1 -20.79 53.17 -4.14
CA MET A 1 -19.52 52.54 -4.44
C MET A 1 -18.74 52.08 -3.20
N LYS A 2 -18.39 52.95 -2.24
CA LYS A 2 -17.59 52.60 -1.05
C LYS A 2 -18.21 51.56 -0.11
N GLN A 3 -19.54 51.47 0.02
CA GLN A 3 -20.21 50.45 0.83
C GLN A 3 -20.22 49.09 0.16
N ILE A 4 -20.40 49.00 -1.15
CA ILE A 4 -20.36 47.75 -1.95
C ILE A 4 -18.96 47.16 -1.85
N LEU A 5 -17.91 47.98 -1.95
CA LEU A 5 -16.53 47.53 -1.82
C LEU A 5 -16.23 46.94 -0.47
N LYS A 6 -16.78 47.52 0.62
CA LYS A 6 -16.63 46.96 1.99
C LYS A 6 -17.32 45.63 2.13
N ILE A 7 -18.48 45.41 1.55
CA ILE A 7 -19.23 44.15 1.56
C ILE A 7 -18.48 43.10 0.76
N LEU A 8 -17.93 43.41 -0.41
CA LEU A 8 -17.14 42.49 -1.22
C LEU A 8 -15.86 41.99 -0.51
N VAL A 9 -15.20 42.86 0.30
CA VAL A 9 -14.00 42.51 1.07
C VAL A 9 -14.28 41.38 2.08
N PHE A 10 -15.51 41.27 2.59
CA PHE A 10 -15.88 40.19 3.52
C PHE A 10 -16.51 38.98 2.79
N ILE A 11 -17.34 39.20 1.77
CA ILE A 11 -18.04 38.13 1.07
C ILE A 11 -17.08 37.27 0.25
N VAL A 12 -16.13 37.86 -0.46
CA VAL A 12 -15.18 37.11 -1.30
C VAL A 12 -14.34 36.10 -0.50
N PRO A 13 -13.71 36.44 0.63
CA PRO A 13 -12.99 35.46 1.45
C PRO A 13 -13.90 34.36 1.99
N ILE A 14 -15.13 34.69 2.40
CA ILE A 14 -16.10 33.70 2.91
C ILE A 14 -16.49 32.72 1.79
N CYS A 15 -16.75 33.20 0.59
CA CYS A 15 -17.08 32.34 -0.56
C CYS A 15 -15.89 31.44 -0.95
N ILE A 16 -14.67 31.98 -0.94
CA ILE A 16 -13.45 31.22 -1.20
C ILE A 16 -13.26 30.14 -0.12
N PHE A 17 -13.42 30.50 1.14
CA PHE A 17 -13.32 29.53 2.25
C PHE A 17 -14.38 28.44 2.14
N ALA A 18 -15.65 28.79 1.88
CA ALA A 18 -16.74 27.84 1.70
C ALA A 18 -16.48 26.92 0.51
N PHE A 19 -15.98 27.46 -0.61
CA PHE A 19 -15.61 26.67 -1.77
C PHE A 19 -14.50 25.67 -1.45
N PHE A 20 -13.41 26.09 -0.84
CA PHE A 20 -12.33 25.21 -0.45
C PHE A 20 -12.78 24.19 0.61
N TYR A 21 -13.58 24.62 1.59
CA TYR A 21 -14.13 23.74 2.60
C TYR A 21 -14.98 22.62 1.99
N THR A 22 -15.92 22.97 1.08
CA THR A 22 -16.77 21.97 0.40
C THR A 22 -15.98 21.10 -0.56
N TYR A 23 -14.93 21.62 -1.19
CA TYR A 23 -14.07 20.87 -2.11
C TYR A 23 -13.19 19.87 -1.35
N LEU A 24 -12.55 20.29 -0.26
CA LEU A 24 -11.69 19.43 0.56
C LEU A 24 -12.50 18.43 1.39
N SER A 25 -13.72 18.77 1.80
CA SER A 25 -14.59 17.84 2.54
C SER A 25 -15.20 16.73 1.68
N LYS A 26 -15.06 16.78 0.35
CA LYS A 26 -15.54 15.73 -0.55
C LYS A 26 -14.56 14.56 -0.69
N ASP A 27 -13.31 14.76 -0.35
CA ASP A 27 -12.31 13.69 -0.39
C ASP A 27 -12.36 12.90 0.91
N ASN A 28 -13.15 11.82 0.92
CA ASN A 28 -13.26 10.87 2.04
C ASN A 28 -12.17 9.77 1.99
N SER A 29 -11.15 9.94 1.15
CA SER A 29 -10.03 9.01 1.11
C SER A 29 -9.19 9.14 2.37
N TYR A 30 -8.79 8.01 2.93
CA TYR A 30 -7.85 8.00 4.05
C TYR A 30 -6.51 8.59 3.57
N PRO A 31 -5.86 9.50 4.33
CA PRO A 31 -4.57 10.05 3.92
C PRO A 31 -3.55 8.94 3.63
N GLY A 32 -2.93 8.97 2.45
CA GLY A 32 -2.00 7.93 1.99
C GLY A 32 -2.65 6.73 1.30
N ALA A 33 -3.98 6.60 1.34
CA ALA A 33 -4.70 5.56 0.60
C ALA A 33 -5.02 5.99 -0.84
N ASP A 34 -4.93 5.02 -1.76
CA ASP A 34 -5.26 5.16 -3.17
C ASP A 34 -6.14 3.97 -3.58
N TYR A 35 -7.30 4.24 -4.14
CA TYR A 35 -8.29 3.23 -4.51
C TYR A 35 -8.42 3.08 -6.03
N ARG A 36 -7.42 3.51 -6.79
CA ARG A 36 -7.40 3.28 -8.24
C ARG A 36 -7.21 1.79 -8.51
N VAL A 37 -8.09 1.26 -9.36
CA VAL A 37 -8.05 -0.15 -9.76
C VAL A 37 -7.20 -0.28 -11.02
N PHE A 38 -6.19 -1.18 -10.97
CA PHE A 38 -5.36 -1.53 -12.12
C PHE A 38 -4.88 -2.97 -11.99
N GLU A 39 -4.47 -3.57 -13.09
CA GLU A 39 -3.89 -4.92 -13.10
C GLU A 39 -2.46 -4.90 -12.57
N ILE A 40 -2.05 -5.97 -11.87
CA ILE A 40 -0.64 -6.15 -11.52
C ILE A 40 0.18 -6.12 -12.81
N PRO A 41 1.18 -5.25 -12.95
CA PRO A 41 2.06 -5.24 -14.13
C PRO A 41 2.69 -6.60 -14.36
N SER A 42 2.93 -6.96 -15.61
CA SER A 42 3.69 -8.16 -15.92
C SER A 42 5.13 -8.02 -15.43
N PHE A 43 5.65 -9.07 -14.81
CA PHE A 43 7.01 -9.11 -14.31
C PHE A 43 7.64 -10.47 -14.55
N ASP A 44 8.96 -10.49 -14.53
CA ASP A 44 9.81 -11.68 -14.57
C ASP A 44 10.92 -11.44 -13.54
N LEU A 45 10.69 -11.93 -12.32
CA LEU A 45 11.56 -11.74 -11.15
C LEU A 45 11.79 -13.09 -10.47
N THR A 46 12.61 -13.12 -9.43
CA THR A 46 12.91 -14.38 -8.74
C THR A 46 12.38 -14.37 -7.32
N GLU A 47 12.00 -15.54 -6.85
CA GLU A 47 11.72 -15.78 -5.42
C GLU A 47 12.99 -15.56 -4.58
N LEU A 48 12.81 -15.03 -3.37
CA LEU A 48 13.92 -14.61 -2.51
C LEU A 48 14.80 -15.78 -2.08
N TYR A 49 14.23 -16.92 -1.67
CA TYR A 49 14.97 -18.06 -1.11
C TYR A 49 15.42 -19.06 -2.19
N GLN A 50 14.49 -19.47 -3.04
CA GLN A 50 14.68 -20.55 -3.99
C GLN A 50 15.27 -20.09 -5.33
N LYS A 51 15.21 -18.79 -5.61
CA LYS A 51 15.61 -18.19 -6.90
C LYS A 51 14.85 -18.76 -8.11
N THR A 52 13.68 -19.34 -7.88
CA THR A 52 12.76 -19.72 -8.95
C THR A 52 12.22 -18.49 -9.63
N GLU A 53 12.02 -18.55 -10.93
CA GLU A 53 11.37 -17.48 -11.69
C GLU A 53 9.92 -17.36 -11.27
N LEU A 54 9.46 -16.14 -11.15
CA LEU A 54 8.10 -15.77 -10.78
C LEU A 54 7.56 -14.74 -11.75
N SER A 55 6.29 -14.89 -12.04
CA SER A 55 5.50 -13.97 -12.87
C SER A 55 4.17 -13.66 -12.19
N ASN A 56 3.39 -12.76 -12.78
CA ASN A 56 2.03 -12.50 -12.29
C ASN A 56 1.08 -13.70 -12.43
N GLU A 57 1.40 -14.71 -13.25
CA GLU A 57 0.63 -15.96 -13.38
C GLU A 57 0.73 -16.84 -12.12
N ASP A 58 1.81 -16.69 -11.35
CA ASP A 58 2.01 -17.39 -10.07
C ASP A 58 1.21 -16.76 -8.91
N LEU A 59 0.64 -15.57 -9.12
CA LEU A 59 -0.10 -14.82 -8.14
C LEU A 59 -1.61 -14.93 -8.38
N SER A 60 -2.28 -15.81 -7.67
CA SER A 60 -3.72 -16.04 -7.83
C SER A 60 -4.52 -15.78 -6.56
N GLY A 61 -5.78 -15.41 -6.72
CA GLY A 61 -6.72 -15.17 -5.62
C GLY A 61 -6.61 -13.78 -5.00
N ASN A 62 -6.88 -13.69 -3.70
CA ASN A 62 -6.90 -12.44 -2.95
C ASN A 62 -5.80 -12.46 -1.89
N PHE A 63 -5.01 -11.40 -1.81
CA PHE A 63 -3.84 -11.30 -0.92
C PHE A 63 -3.39 -9.86 -0.77
N LEU A 64 -2.47 -9.62 0.16
CA LEU A 64 -1.73 -8.37 0.26
C LEU A 64 -0.37 -8.50 -0.43
N ILE A 65 0.07 -7.43 -1.12
CA ILE A 65 1.49 -7.25 -1.45
C ILE A 65 2.02 -6.18 -0.50
N ASN A 66 3.01 -6.53 0.32
CA ASN A 66 3.71 -5.58 1.17
C ASN A 66 5.11 -5.32 0.61
N VAL A 67 5.40 -4.05 0.35
CA VAL A 67 6.69 -3.57 -0.14
C VAL A 67 7.58 -3.27 1.05
N TRP A 68 8.72 -3.92 1.11
CA TRP A 68 9.63 -3.83 2.25
C TRP A 68 11.11 -3.96 1.84
N ALA A 69 12.00 -3.64 2.77
CA ALA A 69 13.44 -3.87 2.60
C ALA A 69 14.14 -4.00 3.96
N SER A 70 15.29 -4.65 3.99
CA SER A 70 16.10 -4.83 5.21
C SER A 70 16.62 -3.50 5.77
N TRP A 71 16.90 -2.54 4.91
CA TRP A 71 17.35 -1.18 5.27
C TRP A 71 16.21 -0.26 5.74
N CYS A 72 14.94 -0.68 5.65
CA CYS A 72 13.77 0.14 5.95
C CYS A 72 13.42 0.07 7.44
N ILE A 73 13.65 1.12 8.19
CA ILE A 73 13.36 1.18 9.64
C ILE A 73 11.86 1.11 9.91
N THR A 74 11.04 1.79 9.11
CA THR A 74 9.57 1.83 9.27
C THR A 74 8.94 0.47 8.94
N CYS A 75 9.53 -0.30 8.01
CA CYS A 75 9.09 -1.67 7.74
C CYS A 75 9.22 -2.57 8.97
N ARG A 76 10.24 -2.33 9.80
CA ARG A 76 10.39 -3.06 11.06
C ARG A 76 9.30 -2.70 12.08
N VAL A 77 8.77 -1.48 12.05
CA VAL A 77 7.70 -1.06 12.98
C VAL A 77 6.41 -1.81 12.65
N GLU A 78 6.04 -1.92 11.38
CA GLU A 78 4.82 -2.63 10.96
C GLU A 78 4.93 -4.16 11.04
N HIS A 79 6.15 -4.70 11.01
CA HIS A 79 6.40 -6.13 10.82
C HIS A 79 5.65 -7.04 11.81
N GLY A 80 5.62 -6.67 13.09
CA GLY A 80 4.87 -7.42 14.11
C GLY A 80 3.34 -7.38 13.89
N PHE A 81 2.83 -6.39 13.17
CA PHE A 81 1.43 -6.34 12.78
C PHE A 81 1.17 -7.26 11.58
N LEU A 82 2.06 -7.28 10.59
CA LEU A 82 1.99 -8.22 9.48
C LEU A 82 2.04 -9.68 9.93
N GLU A 83 2.88 -10.00 10.93
CA GLU A 83 2.88 -11.34 11.55
C GLU A 83 1.51 -11.70 12.16
N LYS A 84 0.83 -10.77 12.82
CA LYS A 84 -0.51 -11.01 13.36
C LYS A 84 -1.52 -11.28 12.25
N LEU A 85 -1.47 -10.51 11.16
CA LEU A 85 -2.34 -10.72 10.00
C LEU A 85 -2.10 -12.09 9.36
N SER A 86 -0.85 -12.45 9.10
CA SER A 86 -0.47 -13.75 8.55
C SER A 86 -0.92 -14.90 9.45
N ASN A 87 -0.69 -14.80 10.76
CA ASN A 87 -1.15 -15.80 11.73
C ASN A 87 -2.69 -15.92 11.82
N SER A 88 -3.44 -14.88 11.41
CA SER A 88 -4.90 -14.92 11.32
C SER A 88 -5.42 -15.48 9.99
N GLY A 89 -4.53 -15.91 9.11
CA GLY A 89 -4.85 -16.53 7.83
C GLY A 89 -4.87 -15.56 6.64
N ILE A 90 -4.49 -14.30 6.83
CA ILE A 90 -4.36 -13.34 5.72
C ILE A 90 -3.09 -13.68 4.91
N ARG A 91 -3.27 -13.92 3.61
CA ARG A 91 -2.16 -14.16 2.68
C ARG A 91 -1.41 -12.87 2.41
N ILE A 92 -0.11 -12.88 2.62
CA ILE A 92 0.77 -11.72 2.39
C ILE A 92 1.93 -12.16 1.50
N ILE A 93 2.11 -11.48 0.37
CA ILE A 93 3.27 -11.61 -0.50
C ILE A 93 4.23 -10.46 -0.19
N GLY A 94 5.47 -10.76 0.08
CA GLY A 94 6.50 -9.74 0.25
C GLY A 94 7.05 -9.29 -1.10
N LEU A 95 7.13 -7.99 -1.34
CA LEU A 95 7.90 -7.41 -2.45
C LEU A 95 9.15 -6.76 -1.87
N ASN A 96 10.27 -7.48 -1.92
CA ASN A 96 11.54 -7.01 -1.41
C ASN A 96 12.18 -6.02 -2.38
N TYR A 97 12.18 -4.74 -2.00
CA TYR A 97 12.43 -3.60 -2.87
C TYR A 97 13.84 -3.05 -2.72
N LYS A 98 14.63 -3.08 -3.81
CA LYS A 98 15.99 -2.49 -3.89
C LYS A 98 16.85 -2.90 -2.70
N ASP A 99 16.98 -4.18 -2.48
CA ASP A 99 17.65 -4.75 -1.31
C ASP A 99 18.58 -5.89 -1.72
N ASP A 100 19.64 -6.08 -0.98
CA ASP A 100 20.50 -7.23 -1.18
C ASP A 100 19.83 -8.51 -0.67
N ARG A 101 19.83 -9.54 -1.49
CA ARG A 101 19.20 -10.83 -1.19
C ARG A 101 19.66 -11.43 0.15
N SER A 102 20.97 -11.36 0.43
CA SER A 102 21.54 -11.87 1.69
C SER A 102 21.00 -11.11 2.89
N ASP A 103 20.93 -9.79 2.79
CA ASP A 103 20.48 -8.93 3.87
C ASP A 103 18.98 -9.11 4.13
N ALA A 104 18.19 -9.23 3.07
CA ALA A 104 16.77 -9.54 3.13
C ALA A 104 16.49 -10.88 3.84
N ILE A 105 17.22 -11.95 3.46
CA ILE A 105 17.10 -13.27 4.09
C ILE A 105 17.51 -13.23 5.55
N GLU A 106 18.62 -12.56 5.90
CA GLU A 106 19.09 -12.44 7.27
C GLU A 106 18.08 -11.65 8.12
N TRP A 107 17.50 -10.61 7.56
CA TRP A 107 16.49 -9.78 8.22
C TRP A 107 15.23 -10.61 8.55
N LEU A 108 14.68 -11.37 7.60
CA LEU A 108 13.52 -12.24 7.83
C LEU A 108 13.83 -13.36 8.85
N LYS A 109 15.01 -13.97 8.80
CA LYS A 109 15.44 -14.94 9.82
C LYS A 109 15.47 -14.34 11.23
N LYS A 110 15.87 -13.08 11.34
CA LYS A 110 15.97 -12.37 12.62
C LYS A 110 14.61 -11.93 13.18
N TYR A 111 13.72 -11.47 12.31
CA TYR A 111 12.47 -10.84 12.72
C TYR A 111 11.24 -11.67 12.40
N ARG A 112 11.41 -12.92 11.96
CA ARG A 112 10.44 -13.87 11.43
C ARG A 112 9.94 -13.47 10.03
N ASP A 113 9.29 -14.41 9.35
CA ASP A 113 8.78 -14.24 7.99
C ASP A 113 7.25 -14.33 8.00
N PRO A 114 6.53 -13.22 7.78
CA PRO A 114 5.08 -13.23 7.70
C PRO A 114 4.57 -13.55 6.29
N TYR A 115 5.46 -13.70 5.31
CA TYR A 115 5.12 -13.82 3.90
C TYR A 115 4.95 -15.28 3.49
N GLU A 116 3.92 -15.55 2.68
CA GLU A 116 3.77 -16.84 1.99
C GLU A 116 4.84 -17.03 0.92
N LEU A 117 5.21 -15.93 0.27
CA LEU A 117 6.16 -15.86 -0.83
C LEU A 117 6.84 -14.48 -0.82
N VAL A 118 8.10 -14.41 -1.20
CA VAL A 118 8.81 -13.13 -1.34
C VAL A 118 9.37 -12.97 -2.76
N ILE A 119 8.87 -11.96 -3.47
CA ILE A 119 9.40 -11.52 -4.76
C ILE A 119 10.61 -10.64 -4.50
N HIS A 120 11.76 -10.96 -5.08
CA HIS A 120 12.99 -10.18 -4.94
C HIS A 120 13.15 -9.20 -6.11
N ASP A 121 12.76 -7.97 -5.90
CA ASP A 121 12.83 -6.87 -6.87
C ASP A 121 14.07 -6.00 -6.61
N PHE A 122 15.25 -6.56 -6.90
CA PHE A 122 16.54 -5.91 -6.67
C PHE A 122 16.66 -4.55 -7.36
N ASN A 123 16.17 -4.44 -8.59
CA ASN A 123 16.20 -3.19 -9.36
C ASN A 123 15.02 -2.25 -9.02
N GLY A 124 13.99 -2.73 -8.36
CA GLY A 124 12.78 -1.98 -8.05
C GLY A 124 11.88 -1.77 -9.27
N SER A 125 11.96 -2.64 -10.26
CA SER A 125 11.22 -2.52 -11.53
C SER A 125 9.72 -2.73 -11.33
N LEU A 126 9.31 -3.84 -10.69
CA LEU A 126 7.91 -4.11 -10.40
C LEU A 126 7.33 -3.06 -9.45
N ALA A 127 8.07 -2.72 -8.40
CA ALA A 127 7.65 -1.68 -7.47
C ALA A 127 7.39 -0.34 -8.18
N LEU A 128 8.28 0.06 -9.11
CA LEU A 128 8.11 1.28 -9.91
C LEU A 128 6.87 1.21 -10.80
N ASP A 129 6.66 0.10 -11.49
CA ASP A 129 5.52 -0.10 -12.39
C ASP A 129 4.18 -0.14 -11.62
N MET A 130 4.19 -0.59 -10.37
CA MET A 130 3.06 -0.52 -9.45
C MET A 130 2.84 0.88 -8.84
N GLY A 131 3.73 1.84 -9.10
CA GLY A 131 3.64 3.20 -8.58
C GLY A 131 4.09 3.35 -7.12
N VAL A 132 4.97 2.47 -6.65
CA VAL A 132 5.61 2.56 -5.34
C VAL A 132 6.51 3.78 -5.29
N THR A 133 6.40 4.54 -4.22
CA THR A 133 7.21 5.73 -3.95
C THR A 133 8.31 5.49 -2.92
N GLY A 134 8.16 4.45 -2.13
CA GLY A 134 9.12 4.05 -1.08
C GLY A 134 8.66 2.79 -0.35
N ALA A 135 9.32 2.47 0.76
CA ALA A 135 8.93 1.40 1.66
C ALA A 135 8.72 1.96 3.08
N PRO A 136 7.70 1.49 3.83
CA PRO A 136 6.75 0.45 3.44
C PRO A 136 5.55 1.01 2.65
N GLU A 137 5.00 0.18 1.77
CA GLU A 137 3.71 0.40 1.11
C GLU A 137 2.98 -0.94 1.00
N THR A 138 1.64 -0.94 1.07
CA THR A 138 0.86 -2.18 1.00
C THR A 138 -0.28 -2.07 0.00
N PHE A 139 -0.44 -3.08 -0.82
CA PHE A 139 -1.49 -3.21 -1.81
C PHE A 139 -2.45 -4.33 -1.43
N LEU A 140 -3.74 -4.10 -1.64
CA LEU A 140 -4.77 -5.14 -1.61
C LEU A 140 -5.03 -5.63 -3.03
N ILE A 141 -4.84 -6.92 -3.22
CA ILE A 141 -4.99 -7.59 -4.51
C ILE A 141 -6.24 -8.45 -4.49
N SER A 142 -7.03 -8.37 -5.56
CA SER A 142 -8.14 -9.27 -5.81
C SER A 142 -8.12 -9.72 -7.27
N ASN A 143 -7.96 -11.05 -7.47
CA ASN A 143 -7.98 -11.67 -8.79
C ASN A 143 -7.07 -10.95 -9.82
N GLY A 144 -5.82 -10.69 -9.45
CA GLY A 144 -4.80 -10.06 -10.29
C GLY A 144 -4.90 -8.54 -10.42
N LYS A 145 -5.84 -7.91 -9.71
CA LYS A 145 -6.01 -6.44 -9.71
C LYS A 145 -5.69 -5.84 -8.36
N VAL A 146 -4.96 -4.75 -8.40
CA VAL A 146 -4.84 -3.83 -7.25
C VAL A 146 -6.18 -3.14 -7.07
N ILE A 147 -6.73 -3.13 -5.85
CA ILE A 147 -7.99 -2.48 -5.52
C ILE A 147 -7.87 -1.44 -4.40
N ALA A 148 -6.80 -1.52 -3.62
CA ALA A 148 -6.39 -0.48 -2.69
C ALA A 148 -4.88 -0.48 -2.56
N HIS A 149 -4.31 0.69 -2.33
CA HIS A 149 -2.91 0.91 -2.09
C HIS A 149 -2.75 1.89 -0.93
N TYR A 150 -1.95 1.54 0.05
CA TYR A 150 -1.63 2.42 1.17
C TYR A 150 -0.13 2.70 1.23
N ARG A 151 0.24 3.98 1.31
CA ARG A 151 1.61 4.47 1.45
C ARG A 151 1.91 4.75 2.90
N GLY A 152 2.77 3.94 3.50
CA GLY A 152 3.17 4.02 4.90
C GLY A 152 3.00 2.70 5.64
N GLU A 153 3.30 2.71 6.93
CA GLU A 153 3.19 1.52 7.78
C GLU A 153 1.74 1.08 8.00
N VAL A 154 1.48 -0.21 7.91
CA VAL A 154 0.18 -0.79 8.25
C VAL A 154 0.13 -1.12 9.74
N ASN A 155 -0.89 -0.61 10.40
CA ASN A 155 -1.22 -0.90 11.80
C ASN A 155 -2.72 -1.19 11.92
N GLN A 156 -3.22 -1.41 13.14
CA GLN A 156 -4.63 -1.74 13.37
C GLN A 156 -5.60 -0.72 12.76
N ILE A 157 -5.31 0.56 12.89
CA ILE A 157 -6.17 1.65 12.39
C ILE A 157 -6.23 1.60 10.86
N ILE A 158 -5.07 1.55 10.21
CA ILE A 158 -4.96 1.47 8.75
C ILE A 158 -5.62 0.21 8.21
N TRP A 159 -5.43 -0.92 8.91
CA TRP A 159 -6.05 -2.18 8.55
C TRP A 159 -7.58 -2.07 8.54
N GLU A 160 -8.17 -1.46 9.56
CA GLU A 160 -9.62 -1.31 9.69
C GLU A 160 -10.18 -0.26 8.72
N ASP A 161 -9.56 0.93 8.66
CA ASP A 161 -10.10 2.08 7.94
C ASP A 161 -9.85 2.03 6.43
N VAL A 162 -8.79 1.35 5.98
CA VAL A 162 -8.43 1.24 4.55
C VAL A 162 -8.78 -0.14 4.02
N PHE A 163 -8.16 -1.20 4.57
CA PHE A 163 -8.24 -2.53 3.98
C PHE A 163 -9.56 -3.24 4.28
N ILE A 164 -9.97 -3.34 5.55
CA ILE A 164 -11.23 -4.01 5.93
C ILE A 164 -12.43 -3.30 5.32
N LYS A 165 -12.42 -1.97 5.28
CA LYS A 165 -13.47 -1.21 4.63
C LYS A 165 -13.56 -1.54 3.14
N THR A 166 -12.43 -1.53 2.43
CA THR A 166 -12.39 -1.87 1.00
C THR A 166 -12.82 -3.32 0.74
N ILE A 167 -12.38 -4.27 1.58
CA ILE A 167 -12.77 -5.68 1.49
C ILE A 167 -14.28 -5.84 1.60
N LYS A 168 -14.90 -5.17 2.57
CA LYS A 168 -16.37 -5.20 2.76
C LYS A 168 -17.11 -4.55 1.61
N ASP A 169 -16.65 -3.39 1.16
CA ASP A 169 -17.30 -2.64 0.08
C ASP A 169 -17.18 -3.36 -1.28
N SER A 170 -16.16 -4.20 -1.45
CA SER A 170 -15.90 -4.98 -2.68
C SER A 170 -16.33 -6.45 -2.57
N GLU A 171 -16.94 -6.88 -1.45
CA GLU A 171 -17.37 -8.27 -1.19
C GLU A 171 -16.25 -9.32 -1.37
N ILE A 172 -15.01 -8.97 -1.03
CA ILE A 172 -13.84 -9.82 -1.17
C ILE A 172 -13.69 -10.71 0.07
N ILE A 173 -13.22 -11.94 -0.14
CA ILE A 173 -12.80 -12.87 0.92
C ILE A 173 -11.27 -13.01 0.81
N LEU A 174 -10.54 -12.62 1.85
CA LEU A 174 -9.08 -12.79 1.99
C LEU A 174 -8.77 -14.11 2.68
#